data_3337f3136420d19af7dd182a3607c6d3
#
_entry.id   3337f3136420d19af7dd182a3607c6d3
#
_cell.length_a   1.000
_cell.length_b   1.000
_cell.length_c   1.000
_cell.angle_alpha   90.00
_cell.angle_beta   90.00
_cell.angle_gamma   90.00
#
_symmetry.space_group_name_H-M   'P 1'
#
loop_
_entity.id
_entity.type
_entity.pdbx_description
1 polymer ?
#
loop_
_entity_poly.entity_id
_entity_poly.type
_entity_poly.pdbx_seq_one_letter_code
_entity_poly.pdbx_strand_id
1 'polypeptide(L)'
;TSKIRSADDLTTVASLGFRGEALASIAAVSQVEMISKTADRLTGTRYQIEGGTERGIEEVGAPEGTTIIARNLFFNTPVRKKFLKTPMTEGTHVAAVVEKIALSHPDISIRLIQNNQNKLYTSGNNNLKDLIYTVFGREITSNLLSVDAVYEGIHITGFIGKPVIARSNRNYENYFVNGRYVRSNIISKAIEEAYKPYMMQHKYPFTMLHLSIDPETLDVNVHPTKMELRFSDGEYVFNRTLEAVGEALAHKELIPQVTLDEAAKKRQEDAKKRREERQPRQPEPFEIRRQSSLDAGNLSSGNRSSSSGSNPVFQETASAQRSGVSRPSLLCEEAPGWKHVDKKDLPANESAEGEK
;
A
#
# COMPACT_ATOMS: atom_id res chain seq x y z
N THR A 1 -5.69 -33.45 4.83
CA THR A 1 -4.98 -32.72 3.77
C THR A 1 -3.65 -33.41 3.47
N SER A 2 -3.01 -33.11 2.35
CA SER A 2 -1.71 -33.67 2.01
C SER A 2 -0.58 -33.24 2.96
N LYS A 3 -0.80 -32.19 3.78
CA LYS A 3 0.19 -31.59 4.66
C LYS A 3 0.02 -31.96 6.13
N ILE A 4 -1.10 -32.52 6.53
CA ILE A 4 -1.40 -32.91 7.90
C ILE A 4 -1.82 -34.37 7.89
N ARG A 5 -1.07 -35.22 8.57
CA ARG A 5 -1.28 -36.66 8.67
C ARG A 5 -1.60 -37.11 10.10
N SER A 6 -1.14 -36.34 11.09
CA SER A 6 -1.35 -36.60 12.53
C SER A 6 -1.93 -35.38 13.25
N ALA A 7 -2.43 -35.58 14.46
CA ALA A 7 -2.88 -34.47 15.31
C ALA A 7 -1.71 -33.54 15.71
N ASP A 8 -0.52 -34.09 15.88
CA ASP A 8 0.69 -33.36 16.26
C ASP A 8 1.14 -32.40 15.16
N ASP A 9 0.91 -32.72 13.86
CA ASP A 9 1.20 -31.84 12.75
C ASP A 9 0.40 -30.51 12.80
N LEU A 10 -0.70 -30.47 13.57
CA LEU A 10 -1.50 -29.25 13.76
C LEU A 10 -0.80 -28.21 14.65
N THR A 11 0.08 -28.64 15.53
CA THR A 11 0.84 -27.75 16.42
C THR A 11 2.02 -27.10 15.72
N THR A 12 2.56 -27.74 14.67
CA THR A 12 3.76 -27.31 13.94
C THR A 12 3.46 -26.79 12.53
N VAL A 13 2.23 -26.28 12.29
CA VAL A 13 1.80 -25.84 10.95
C VAL A 13 2.60 -24.63 10.46
N ALA A 14 3.57 -24.88 9.57
CA ALA A 14 4.32 -23.84 8.87
C ALA A 14 3.62 -23.30 7.61
N SER A 15 2.59 -24.01 7.08
CA SER A 15 1.92 -23.61 5.84
C SER A 15 0.70 -22.72 6.06
N LEU A 16 0.41 -21.79 5.14
CA LEU A 16 -0.75 -20.89 5.21
C LEU A 16 -2.09 -21.62 5.21
N GLY A 17 -2.22 -22.72 4.45
CA GLY A 17 -3.40 -23.56 4.39
C GLY A 17 -3.12 -24.97 4.93
N PHE A 18 -3.98 -25.46 5.83
CA PHE A 18 -3.82 -26.78 6.45
C PHE A 18 -5.12 -27.61 6.58
N ARG A 19 -6.29 -27.00 6.50
CA ARG A 19 -7.57 -27.73 6.69
C ARG A 19 -8.12 -28.40 5.43
N GLY A 20 -7.72 -27.94 4.22
CA GLY A 20 -8.21 -28.47 2.94
C GLY A 20 -9.68 -28.14 2.62
N GLU A 21 -10.31 -27.24 3.36
CA GLU A 21 -11.74 -26.94 3.29
C GLU A 21 -12.06 -25.77 2.35
N ALA A 22 -11.09 -24.88 2.07
CA ALA A 22 -11.35 -23.61 1.40
C ALA A 22 -11.90 -23.81 -0.04
N LEU A 23 -11.25 -24.64 -0.85
CA LEU A 23 -11.67 -24.88 -2.22
C LEU A 23 -13.00 -25.63 -2.28
N ALA A 24 -13.22 -26.60 -1.40
CA ALA A 24 -14.48 -27.31 -1.26
C ALA A 24 -15.64 -26.37 -0.90
N SER A 25 -15.40 -25.43 0.03
CA SER A 25 -16.39 -24.42 0.42
C SER A 25 -16.72 -23.45 -0.73
N ILE A 26 -15.73 -23.06 -1.53
CA ILE A 26 -15.93 -22.23 -2.74
C ILE A 26 -16.75 -23.02 -3.76
N ALA A 27 -16.39 -24.28 -4.03
CA ALA A 27 -17.05 -25.13 -4.99
C ALA A 27 -18.52 -25.41 -4.63
N ALA A 28 -18.84 -25.49 -3.33
CA ALA A 28 -20.21 -25.68 -2.87
C ALA A 28 -21.16 -24.50 -3.20
N VAL A 29 -20.63 -23.29 -3.40
CA VAL A 29 -21.44 -22.08 -3.60
C VAL A 29 -21.14 -21.37 -4.94
N SER A 30 -20.34 -21.97 -5.80
CA SER A 30 -19.97 -21.41 -7.10
C SER A 30 -19.85 -22.50 -8.18
N GLN A 31 -19.62 -22.07 -9.40
CA GLN A 31 -19.21 -22.92 -10.51
C GLN A 31 -17.69 -22.84 -10.63
N VAL A 32 -17.01 -23.94 -10.32
CA VAL A 32 -15.55 -24.00 -10.32
C VAL A 32 -15.06 -24.88 -11.46
N GLU A 33 -14.08 -24.36 -12.16
CA GLU A 33 -13.30 -25.07 -13.17
C GLU A 33 -11.83 -25.01 -12.76
N MET A 34 -11.19 -26.15 -12.69
CA MET A 34 -9.76 -26.26 -12.37
C MET A 34 -9.04 -26.96 -13.51
N ILE A 35 -7.99 -26.34 -14.04
CA ILE A 35 -7.14 -26.91 -15.09
C ILE A 35 -5.73 -26.99 -14.49
N SER A 36 -5.17 -28.18 -14.46
CA SER A 36 -3.84 -28.40 -13.88
C SER A 36 -3.02 -29.32 -14.76
N LYS A 37 -1.73 -28.94 -14.93
CA LYS A 37 -0.74 -29.73 -15.65
C LYS A 37 0.60 -29.69 -14.91
N THR A 38 1.23 -30.83 -14.75
CA THR A 38 2.61 -30.95 -14.24
C THR A 38 3.60 -30.95 -15.40
N ALA A 39 4.87 -30.62 -15.12
CA ALA A 39 5.93 -30.51 -16.13
C ALA A 39 6.20 -31.85 -16.86
N ASP A 40 6.00 -32.96 -16.18
CA ASP A 40 6.27 -34.33 -16.66
C ASP A 40 5.16 -34.88 -17.57
N ARG A 41 4.00 -34.22 -17.68
CA ARG A 41 2.88 -34.67 -18.51
C ARG A 41 2.71 -33.86 -19.78
N LEU A 42 2.27 -34.52 -20.86
CA LEU A 42 1.94 -33.85 -22.12
C LEU A 42 0.59 -33.13 -22.06
N THR A 43 -0.38 -33.74 -21.40
CA THR A 43 -1.75 -33.23 -21.24
C THR A 43 -2.00 -32.78 -19.80
N GLY A 44 -2.86 -31.81 -19.63
CA GLY A 44 -3.40 -31.39 -18.34
C GLY A 44 -4.76 -32.05 -18.08
N THR A 45 -5.24 -31.90 -16.85
CA THR A 45 -6.57 -32.36 -16.44
C THR A 45 -7.45 -31.14 -16.16
N ARG A 46 -8.64 -31.14 -16.76
CA ARG A 46 -9.70 -30.17 -16.46
C ARG A 46 -10.75 -30.85 -15.59
N TYR A 47 -11.04 -30.25 -14.46
CA TYR A 47 -12.03 -30.69 -13.49
C TYR A 47 -13.11 -29.61 -13.34
N GLN A 48 -14.39 -30.02 -13.41
CA GLN A 48 -15.53 -29.12 -13.30
C GLN A 48 -16.46 -29.58 -12.18
N ILE A 49 -16.82 -28.63 -11.30
CA ILE A 49 -17.73 -28.83 -10.18
C ILE A 49 -18.67 -27.63 -10.05
N GLU A 50 -19.94 -27.88 -9.81
CA GLU A 50 -20.99 -26.86 -9.74
C GLU A 50 -21.87 -27.11 -8.52
N GLY A 51 -21.86 -26.14 -7.57
CA GLY A 51 -22.63 -26.22 -6.33
C GLY A 51 -22.34 -27.48 -5.50
N GLY A 52 -21.07 -27.96 -5.55
CA GLY A 52 -20.68 -29.20 -4.87
C GLY A 52 -20.89 -30.48 -5.65
N THR A 53 -21.52 -30.42 -6.84
CA THR A 53 -21.76 -31.58 -7.71
C THR A 53 -20.70 -31.61 -8.81
N GLU A 54 -19.99 -32.73 -8.94
CA GLU A 54 -19.06 -32.98 -10.03
C GLU A 54 -19.77 -33.01 -11.37
N ARG A 55 -19.23 -32.31 -12.36
CA ARG A 55 -19.76 -32.26 -13.74
C ARG A 55 -18.92 -33.07 -14.70
N GLY A 56 -17.63 -33.18 -14.48
CA GLY A 56 -16.78 -34.00 -15.33
C GLY A 56 -15.27 -33.77 -15.05
N ILE A 57 -14.52 -34.76 -15.54
CA ILE A 57 -13.05 -34.73 -15.61
C ILE A 57 -12.70 -35.08 -17.06
N GLU A 58 -11.84 -34.28 -17.67
CA GLU A 58 -11.39 -34.47 -19.05
C GLU A 58 -9.91 -34.12 -19.22
N GLU A 59 -9.25 -34.72 -20.19
CA GLU A 59 -7.89 -34.32 -20.56
C GLU A 59 -7.94 -33.13 -21.53
N VAL A 60 -7.10 -32.15 -21.28
CA VAL A 60 -7.03 -30.92 -22.08
C VAL A 60 -5.57 -30.47 -22.31
N GLY A 61 -5.37 -29.78 -23.43
CA GLY A 61 -4.11 -29.06 -23.64
C GLY A 61 -4.03 -27.86 -22.70
N ALA A 62 -3.01 -27.78 -21.85
CA ALA A 62 -2.83 -26.70 -20.89
C ALA A 62 -1.34 -26.35 -20.73
N PRO A 63 -0.99 -25.12 -20.36
CA PRO A 63 0.33 -24.78 -19.90
C PRO A 63 0.62 -25.46 -18.55
N GLU A 64 1.89 -25.57 -18.19
CA GLU A 64 2.31 -26.03 -16.87
C GLU A 64 1.77 -25.10 -15.78
N GLY A 65 1.32 -25.68 -14.67
CA GLY A 65 0.77 -24.96 -13.55
C GLY A 65 -0.71 -25.27 -13.29
N THR A 66 -1.37 -24.43 -12.50
CA THR A 66 -2.78 -24.62 -12.13
C THR A 66 -3.58 -23.34 -12.36
N THR A 67 -4.67 -23.46 -13.09
CA THR A 67 -5.67 -22.39 -13.28
C THR A 67 -6.94 -22.77 -12.54
N ILE A 68 -7.43 -21.88 -11.67
CA ILE A 68 -8.69 -22.06 -10.96
C ILE A 68 -9.62 -20.91 -11.35
N ILE A 69 -10.80 -21.24 -11.82
CA ILE A 69 -11.81 -20.29 -12.27
C ILE A 69 -13.07 -20.53 -11.44
N ALA A 70 -13.48 -19.53 -10.66
CA ALA A 70 -14.71 -19.55 -9.91
C ALA A 70 -15.69 -18.52 -10.51
N ARG A 71 -16.85 -18.99 -10.96
CA ARG A 71 -17.90 -18.16 -11.57
C ARG A 71 -19.18 -18.23 -10.76
N ASN A 72 -20.03 -17.22 -10.92
CA ASN A 72 -21.37 -17.17 -10.36
C ASN A 72 -21.43 -17.44 -8.85
N LEU A 73 -20.54 -16.79 -8.09
CA LEU A 73 -20.47 -16.92 -6.64
C LEU A 73 -21.87 -16.71 -6.02
N PHE A 74 -22.26 -17.62 -5.12
CA PHE A 74 -23.56 -17.66 -4.44
C PHE A 74 -24.77 -17.84 -5.37
N PHE A 75 -24.60 -18.48 -6.55
CA PHE A 75 -25.74 -18.74 -7.47
C PHE A 75 -26.84 -19.58 -6.84
N ASN A 76 -26.48 -20.53 -5.98
CA ASN A 76 -27.35 -21.45 -5.25
C ASN A 76 -27.71 -21.00 -3.83
N THR A 77 -27.21 -19.84 -3.40
CA THR A 77 -27.43 -19.27 -2.05
C THR A 77 -27.87 -17.80 -2.12
N PRO A 78 -29.13 -17.54 -2.53
CA PRO A 78 -29.59 -16.19 -2.84
C PRO A 78 -29.53 -15.23 -1.65
N VAL A 79 -29.70 -15.74 -0.42
CA VAL A 79 -29.56 -14.94 0.80
C VAL A 79 -28.13 -14.40 0.91
N ARG A 80 -27.10 -15.24 0.75
CA ARG A 80 -25.71 -14.79 0.78
C ARG A 80 -25.39 -13.84 -0.36
N LYS A 81 -25.95 -14.05 -1.55
CA LYS A 81 -25.77 -13.17 -2.70
C LYS A 81 -26.24 -11.73 -2.41
N LYS A 82 -27.32 -11.57 -1.62
CA LYS A 82 -27.82 -10.24 -1.22
C LYS A 82 -26.88 -9.46 -0.30
N PHE A 83 -25.98 -10.15 0.40
CA PHE A 83 -24.99 -9.49 1.27
C PHE A 83 -23.75 -9.03 0.52
N LEU A 84 -23.54 -9.42 -0.73
CA LEU A 84 -22.47 -8.90 -1.55
C LEU A 84 -22.69 -7.39 -1.79
N LYS A 85 -21.66 -6.63 -1.57
CA LYS A 85 -21.62 -5.22 -1.89
C LYS A 85 -21.47 -5.00 -3.40
N THR A 86 -21.28 -3.76 -3.82
CA THR A 86 -21.03 -3.48 -5.23
C THR A 86 -19.74 -4.15 -5.71
N PRO A 87 -19.64 -4.54 -6.99
CA PRO A 87 -18.42 -5.16 -7.53
C PRO A 87 -17.15 -4.32 -7.31
N MET A 88 -17.30 -2.99 -7.30
CA MET A 88 -16.19 -2.08 -7.00
C MET A 88 -15.71 -2.20 -5.55
N THR A 89 -16.65 -2.25 -4.60
CA THR A 89 -16.34 -2.40 -3.17
C THR A 89 -15.70 -3.76 -2.88
N GLU A 90 -16.29 -4.83 -3.41
CA GLU A 90 -15.73 -6.18 -3.25
C GLU A 90 -14.33 -6.27 -3.89
N GLY A 91 -14.15 -5.67 -5.07
CA GLY A 91 -12.86 -5.59 -5.73
C GLY A 91 -11.79 -4.86 -4.91
N THR A 92 -12.18 -3.81 -4.17
CA THR A 92 -11.27 -3.10 -3.26
C THR A 92 -10.85 -4.00 -2.08
N HIS A 93 -11.78 -4.78 -1.52
CA HIS A 93 -11.45 -5.75 -0.47
C HIS A 93 -10.52 -6.85 -0.96
N VAL A 94 -10.76 -7.36 -2.18
CA VAL A 94 -9.88 -8.36 -2.82
C VAL A 94 -8.48 -7.77 -3.02
N ALA A 95 -8.38 -6.54 -3.55
CA ALA A 95 -7.10 -5.87 -3.75
C ALA A 95 -6.32 -5.73 -2.44
N ALA A 96 -6.97 -5.29 -1.35
CA ALA A 96 -6.34 -5.16 -0.04
C ALA A 96 -5.84 -6.50 0.52
N VAL A 97 -6.52 -7.62 0.26
CA VAL A 97 -6.06 -8.95 0.66
C VAL A 97 -4.86 -9.38 -0.18
N VAL A 98 -4.92 -9.19 -1.50
CA VAL A 98 -3.82 -9.55 -2.42
C VAL A 98 -2.56 -8.74 -2.13
N GLU A 99 -2.69 -7.44 -1.82
CA GLU A 99 -1.58 -6.58 -1.37
C GLU A 99 -0.88 -7.15 -0.13
N LYS A 100 -1.65 -7.59 0.88
CA LYS A 100 -1.10 -8.19 2.10
C LYS A 100 -0.39 -9.52 1.82
N ILE A 101 -0.96 -10.35 0.93
CA ILE A 101 -0.33 -11.61 0.53
C ILE A 101 0.99 -11.30 -0.21
N ALA A 102 0.99 -10.33 -1.12
CA ALA A 102 2.20 -9.92 -1.83
C ALA A 102 3.28 -9.43 -0.86
N LEU A 103 2.92 -8.58 0.10
CA LEU A 103 3.82 -8.05 1.12
C LEU A 103 4.36 -9.12 2.07
N SER A 104 3.62 -10.22 2.28
CA SER A 104 4.09 -11.35 3.09
C SER A 104 5.07 -12.27 2.35
N HIS A 105 5.05 -12.24 1.01
CA HIS A 105 5.86 -13.11 0.15
C HIS A 105 6.57 -12.31 -0.94
N PRO A 106 7.62 -11.56 -0.61
CA PRO A 106 8.37 -10.77 -1.59
C PRO A 106 9.13 -11.62 -2.62
N ASP A 107 9.29 -12.89 -2.36
CA ASP A 107 9.88 -13.91 -3.24
C ASP A 107 8.94 -14.40 -4.35
N ILE A 108 7.64 -14.05 -4.28
CA ILE A 108 6.63 -14.49 -5.24
C ILE A 108 6.19 -13.31 -6.12
N SER A 109 6.22 -13.52 -7.46
CA SER A 109 5.62 -12.57 -8.39
C SER A 109 4.10 -12.73 -8.40
N ILE A 110 3.40 -11.64 -8.08
CA ILE A 110 1.94 -11.59 -7.99
C ILE A 110 1.42 -10.52 -8.95
N ARG A 111 0.42 -10.89 -9.74
CA ARG A 111 -0.28 -9.96 -10.63
C ARG A 111 -1.78 -9.98 -10.34
N LEU A 112 -2.33 -8.80 -10.01
CA LEU A 112 -3.77 -8.59 -9.84
C LEU A 112 -4.33 -7.80 -11.01
N ILE A 113 -5.27 -8.41 -11.72
CA ILE A 113 -6.01 -7.77 -12.80
C ILE A 113 -7.47 -7.62 -12.35
N GLN A 114 -8.00 -6.41 -12.39
CA GLN A 114 -9.38 -6.11 -12.06
C GLN A 114 -10.01 -5.28 -13.18
N ASN A 115 -11.14 -5.72 -13.73
CA ASN A 115 -11.80 -5.06 -14.85
C ASN A 115 -10.83 -4.77 -16.02
N ASN A 116 -10.04 -5.77 -16.42
CA ASN A 116 -9.00 -5.72 -17.45
C ASN A 116 -7.88 -4.67 -17.19
N GLN A 117 -7.81 -4.11 -15.99
CA GLN A 117 -6.74 -3.20 -15.59
C GLN A 117 -5.77 -3.89 -14.63
N ASN A 118 -4.48 -3.73 -14.86
CA ASN A 118 -3.45 -4.20 -13.94
C ASN A 118 -3.44 -3.31 -12.71
N LYS A 119 -3.87 -3.83 -11.55
CA LYS A 119 -3.93 -3.10 -10.27
C LYS A 119 -2.67 -3.27 -9.44
N LEU A 120 -2.07 -4.46 -9.47
CA LEU A 120 -0.84 -4.77 -8.79
C LEU A 120 0.01 -5.69 -9.67
N TYR A 121 1.30 -5.44 -9.70
CA TYR A 121 2.28 -6.35 -10.25
C TYR A 121 3.56 -6.28 -9.42
N THR A 122 4.00 -7.42 -8.91
CA THR A 122 5.23 -7.57 -8.12
C THR A 122 6.23 -8.44 -8.86
N SER A 123 7.53 -8.15 -8.69
CA SER A 123 8.60 -8.82 -9.42
C SER A 123 8.94 -10.22 -8.87
N GLY A 124 8.68 -10.46 -7.56
CA GLY A 124 9.13 -11.70 -6.90
C GLY A 124 10.65 -11.79 -6.71
N ASN A 125 11.34 -10.64 -6.64
CA ASN A 125 12.81 -10.57 -6.53
C ASN A 125 13.32 -10.68 -5.08
N ASN A 126 12.46 -11.01 -4.14
CA ASN A 126 12.73 -11.08 -2.70
C ASN A 126 13.23 -9.74 -2.11
N ASN A 127 12.92 -8.61 -2.76
CA ASN A 127 13.27 -7.28 -2.27
C ASN A 127 12.03 -6.57 -1.70
N LEU A 128 11.87 -6.64 -0.38
CA LEU A 128 10.74 -6.04 0.32
C LEU A 128 10.66 -4.52 0.12
N LYS A 129 11.80 -3.84 -0.05
CA LYS A 129 11.83 -2.38 -0.26
C LYS A 129 11.25 -1.99 -1.62
N ASP A 130 11.56 -2.74 -2.68
CA ASP A 130 10.99 -2.53 -4.02
C ASP A 130 9.48 -2.79 -4.02
N LEU A 131 9.06 -3.80 -3.26
CA LEU A 131 7.66 -4.12 -3.09
C LEU A 131 6.90 -3.02 -2.35
N ILE A 132 7.48 -2.46 -1.27
CA ILE A 132 6.93 -1.29 -0.56
C ILE A 132 6.84 -0.09 -1.51
N TYR A 133 7.84 0.12 -2.38
CA TYR A 133 7.79 1.17 -3.39
C TYR A 133 6.62 0.99 -4.36
N THR A 134 6.40 -0.24 -4.80
CA THR A 134 5.31 -0.58 -5.74
C THR A 134 3.93 -0.34 -5.13
N VAL A 135 3.74 -0.67 -3.85
CA VAL A 135 2.44 -0.58 -3.16
C VAL A 135 2.19 0.81 -2.57
N PHE A 136 3.17 1.40 -1.90
CA PHE A 136 3.01 2.64 -1.11
C PHE A 136 3.67 3.87 -1.74
N GLY A 137 4.48 3.69 -2.79
CA GLY A 137 5.10 4.77 -3.52
C GLY A 137 6.37 5.34 -2.89
N ARG A 138 6.93 6.34 -3.57
CA ARG A 138 8.24 6.94 -3.26
C ARG A 138 8.28 7.64 -1.90
N GLU A 139 7.22 8.35 -1.54
CA GLU A 139 7.16 9.12 -0.29
C GLU A 139 7.44 8.23 0.93
N ILE A 140 6.76 7.08 0.99
CA ILE A 140 6.96 6.12 2.07
C ILE A 140 8.35 5.51 1.99
N THR A 141 8.75 5.02 0.82
CA THR A 141 10.00 4.26 0.66
C THR A 141 11.25 5.08 0.95
N SER A 142 11.24 6.38 0.68
CA SER A 142 12.37 7.28 1.00
C SER A 142 12.55 7.55 2.49
N ASN A 143 11.54 7.27 3.30
CA ASN A 143 11.54 7.50 4.74
C ASN A 143 11.53 6.22 5.56
N LEU A 144 12.03 5.12 5.01
CA LEU A 144 12.12 3.83 5.70
C LEU A 144 13.45 3.68 6.46
N LEU A 145 13.35 3.03 7.60
CA LEU A 145 14.46 2.52 8.40
C LEU A 145 14.40 0.98 8.36
N SER A 146 15.52 0.32 8.10
CA SER A 146 15.62 -1.12 8.13
C SER A 146 15.66 -1.64 9.56
N VAL A 147 14.94 -2.72 9.82
CA VAL A 147 15.00 -3.51 11.04
C VAL A 147 15.53 -4.90 10.66
N ASP A 148 16.54 -5.36 11.39
CA ASP A 148 17.07 -6.72 11.26
C ASP A 148 17.67 -7.09 12.63
N ALA A 149 16.93 -7.86 13.42
CA ALA A 149 17.30 -8.22 14.78
C ALA A 149 17.01 -9.69 15.04
N VAL A 150 18.03 -10.41 15.51
CA VAL A 150 17.98 -11.84 15.82
C VAL A 150 18.04 -12.02 17.32
N TYR A 151 17.04 -12.69 17.87
CA TYR A 151 16.94 -13.08 19.26
C TYR A 151 16.72 -14.59 19.36
N GLU A 152 16.83 -15.15 20.55
CA GLU A 152 16.51 -16.57 20.77
C GLU A 152 15.06 -16.88 20.39
N GLY A 153 14.86 -17.75 19.40
CA GLY A 153 13.53 -18.15 18.92
C GLY A 153 12.75 -17.09 18.13
N ILE A 154 13.30 -15.88 17.92
CA ILE A 154 12.63 -14.80 17.15
C ILE A 154 13.63 -14.07 16.26
N HIS A 155 13.32 -13.96 14.96
CA HIS A 155 14.03 -13.09 14.03
C HIS A 155 13.04 -12.04 13.49
N ILE A 156 13.36 -10.77 13.67
CA ILE A 156 12.53 -9.63 13.24
C ILE A 156 13.23 -8.90 12.12
N THR A 157 12.63 -8.91 10.93
CA THR A 157 13.17 -8.22 9.75
C THR A 157 12.14 -7.29 9.15
N GLY A 158 12.59 -6.34 8.33
CA GLY A 158 11.69 -5.48 7.57
C GLY A 158 12.02 -4.00 7.65
N PHE A 159 10.98 -3.18 7.64
CA PHE A 159 11.10 -1.73 7.60
C PHE A 159 10.10 -1.05 8.52
N ILE A 160 10.54 0.04 9.14
CA ILE A 160 9.71 0.98 9.88
C ILE A 160 9.86 2.38 9.28
N GLY A 161 8.84 3.22 9.42
CA GLY A 161 8.84 4.57 8.88
C GLY A 161 9.41 5.60 9.83
N LYS A 162 10.14 6.59 9.33
CA LYS A 162 10.48 7.78 10.12
C LYS A 162 9.21 8.47 10.63
N PRO A 163 9.25 9.15 11.79
CA PRO A 163 8.08 9.83 12.37
C PRO A 163 7.37 10.81 11.42
N VAL A 164 8.07 11.35 10.44
CA VAL A 164 7.54 12.29 9.45
C VAL A 164 6.42 11.70 8.58
N ILE A 165 6.39 10.39 8.37
CA ILE A 165 5.34 9.70 7.59
C ILE A 165 4.26 9.06 8.45
N ALA A 166 4.20 9.38 9.75
CA ALA A 166 3.17 8.86 10.65
C ALA A 166 1.76 9.27 10.23
N ARG A 167 0.79 8.40 10.45
CA ARG A 167 -0.62 8.60 10.07
C ARG A 167 -1.53 8.64 11.31
N SER A 168 -2.77 9.10 11.11
CA SER A 168 -3.78 9.15 12.18
C SER A 168 -4.52 7.83 12.40
N ASN A 169 -4.22 6.80 11.61
CA ASN A 169 -4.80 5.47 11.73
C ASN A 169 -3.74 4.38 11.57
N ARG A 170 -4.08 3.14 12.00
CA ARG A 170 -3.18 1.97 11.95
C ARG A 170 -3.18 1.22 10.63
N ASN A 171 -3.71 1.78 9.54
CA ASN A 171 -3.80 1.06 8.26
C ASN A 171 -2.42 0.78 7.63
N TYR A 172 -1.40 1.48 8.08
CA TYR A 172 -0.02 1.32 7.64
C TYR A 172 0.86 0.49 8.59
N GLU A 173 0.27 -0.03 9.66
CA GLU A 173 0.92 -1.01 10.54
C GLU A 173 0.68 -2.41 9.98
N ASN A 174 1.66 -2.95 9.28
CA ASN A 174 1.61 -4.30 8.76
C ASN A 174 2.73 -5.14 9.37
N TYR A 175 2.36 -6.25 9.96
CA TYR A 175 3.32 -7.24 10.45
C TYR A 175 2.85 -8.64 10.12
N PHE A 176 3.82 -9.48 9.87
CA PHE A 176 3.64 -10.84 9.42
C PHE A 176 4.39 -11.78 10.37
N VAL A 177 3.75 -12.86 10.78
CA VAL A 177 4.37 -13.91 11.59
C VAL A 177 4.39 -15.18 10.76
N ASN A 178 5.58 -15.72 10.51
CA ASN A 178 5.80 -16.90 9.67
C ASN A 178 5.04 -16.83 8.32
N GLY A 179 5.13 -15.67 7.64
CA GLY A 179 4.46 -15.42 6.36
C GLY A 179 2.95 -15.15 6.43
N ARG A 180 2.35 -15.05 7.64
CA ARG A 180 0.93 -14.72 7.83
C ARG A 180 0.75 -13.28 8.22
N TYR A 181 -0.14 -12.57 7.55
CA TYR A 181 -0.60 -11.27 8.04
C TYR A 181 -1.37 -11.44 9.34
N VAL A 182 -0.96 -10.74 10.39
CA VAL A 182 -1.59 -10.83 11.70
C VAL A 182 -1.95 -9.45 12.26
N ARG A 183 -2.92 -9.44 13.14
CA ARG A 183 -3.25 -8.30 14.01
C ARG A 183 -2.99 -8.72 15.44
N SER A 184 -1.99 -8.12 16.08
CA SER A 184 -1.61 -8.43 17.45
C SER A 184 -1.50 -7.15 18.25
N ASN A 185 -2.28 -7.08 19.34
CA ASN A 185 -2.18 -5.96 20.28
C ASN A 185 -0.83 -5.93 21.01
N ILE A 186 -0.14 -7.07 21.12
CA ILE A 186 1.18 -7.18 21.74
C ILE A 186 2.19 -6.45 20.86
N ILE A 187 2.24 -6.81 19.57
CA ILE A 187 3.18 -6.21 18.61
C ILE A 187 2.87 -4.73 18.41
N SER A 188 1.60 -4.34 18.22
CA SER A 188 1.24 -2.93 18.01
C SER A 188 1.59 -2.05 19.21
N LYS A 189 1.35 -2.52 20.45
CA LYS A 189 1.73 -1.78 21.67
C LYS A 189 3.24 -1.66 21.81
N ALA A 190 4.01 -2.70 21.48
CA ALA A 190 5.47 -2.64 21.49
C ALA A 190 6.00 -1.58 20.52
N ILE A 191 5.45 -1.55 19.30
CA ILE A 191 5.80 -0.55 18.28
C ILE A 191 5.42 0.86 18.77
N GLU A 192 4.20 1.06 19.26
CA GLU A 192 3.75 2.36 19.77
C GLU A 192 4.60 2.86 20.93
N GLU A 193 5.00 1.98 21.87
CA GLU A 193 5.87 2.34 22.99
C GLU A 193 7.27 2.73 22.50
N ALA A 194 7.84 2.02 21.52
CA ALA A 194 9.12 2.37 20.91
C ALA A 194 9.09 3.76 20.23
N TYR A 195 7.97 4.12 19.62
CA TYR A 195 7.82 5.41 18.95
C TYR A 195 7.39 6.56 19.87
N LYS A 196 6.98 6.28 21.09
CA LYS A 196 6.45 7.28 22.03
C LYS A 196 7.36 8.51 22.24
N PRO A 197 8.69 8.38 22.30
CA PRO A 197 9.58 9.55 22.41
C PRO A 197 9.65 10.40 21.13
N TYR A 198 9.25 9.85 19.98
CA TYR A 198 9.47 10.44 18.65
C TYR A 198 8.20 10.94 17.97
N MET A 199 7.01 10.56 18.47
CA MET A 199 5.72 10.89 17.85
C MET A 199 4.73 11.50 18.83
N MET A 200 3.84 12.35 18.30
CA MET A 200 2.69 12.85 19.05
C MET A 200 1.68 11.74 19.33
N GLN A 201 0.89 11.90 20.40
CA GLN A 201 -0.23 11.01 20.69
C GLN A 201 -1.19 10.90 19.51
N HIS A 202 -1.82 9.73 19.36
CA HIS A 202 -2.76 9.40 18.27
C HIS A 202 -2.14 9.45 16.84
N LYS A 203 -0.82 9.32 16.74
CA LYS A 203 -0.12 9.04 15.50
C LYS A 203 0.44 7.64 15.51
N TYR A 204 0.35 6.98 14.35
CA TYR A 204 0.78 5.60 14.17
C TYR A 204 1.85 5.54 13.08
N PRO A 205 2.92 4.79 13.30
CA PRO A 205 4.01 4.70 12.34
C PRO A 205 3.63 3.84 11.14
N PHE A 206 4.35 4.02 10.03
CA PHE A 206 4.40 2.99 9.01
C PHE A 206 5.25 1.83 9.52
N THR A 207 4.74 0.62 9.43
CA THR A 207 5.52 -0.59 9.76
C THR A 207 5.26 -1.69 8.75
N MET A 208 6.33 -2.41 8.42
CA MET A 208 6.34 -3.58 7.55
C MET A 208 7.33 -4.56 8.15
N LEU A 209 6.89 -5.34 9.13
CA LEU A 209 7.75 -6.24 9.89
C LEU A 209 7.39 -7.71 9.61
N HIS A 210 8.40 -8.51 9.41
CA HIS A 210 8.34 -9.96 9.30
C HIS A 210 8.99 -10.56 10.54
N LEU A 211 8.21 -11.29 11.30
CA LEU A 211 8.64 -12.01 12.48
C LEU A 211 8.69 -13.51 12.13
N SER A 212 9.88 -14.08 12.16
CA SER A 212 10.07 -15.52 12.10
C SER A 212 10.17 -16.02 13.53
N ILE A 213 9.17 -16.77 13.98
CA ILE A 213 9.03 -17.24 15.36
C ILE A 213 8.92 -18.76 15.31
N ASP A 214 9.49 -19.44 16.30
CA ASP A 214 9.40 -20.88 16.42
C ASP A 214 7.92 -21.33 16.46
N PRO A 215 7.47 -22.20 15.54
CA PRO A 215 6.09 -22.66 15.47
C PRO A 215 5.59 -23.30 16.78
N GLU A 216 6.46 -23.91 17.58
CA GLU A 216 6.09 -24.53 18.85
C GLU A 216 5.64 -23.50 19.91
N THR A 217 6.05 -22.24 19.77
CA THR A 217 5.69 -21.14 20.67
C THR A 217 4.47 -20.36 20.22
N LEU A 218 3.83 -20.80 19.12
CA LEU A 218 2.69 -20.09 18.49
C LEU A 218 1.46 -20.99 18.41
N ASP A 219 0.31 -20.48 18.88
CA ASP A 219 -0.98 -21.05 18.53
C ASP A 219 -1.63 -20.25 17.41
N VAL A 220 -1.71 -20.85 16.23
CA VAL A 220 -2.28 -20.26 15.01
C VAL A 220 -3.79 -20.50 14.90
N ASN A 221 -4.34 -21.43 15.67
CA ASN A 221 -5.73 -21.88 15.55
C ASN A 221 -6.70 -21.13 16.50
N VAL A 222 -6.47 -19.85 16.71
CA VAL A 222 -7.29 -19.04 17.65
C VAL A 222 -8.57 -18.54 16.99
N HIS A 223 -8.52 -18.10 15.71
CA HIS A 223 -9.66 -17.51 15.01
C HIS A 223 -9.81 -18.05 13.59
N PRO A 224 -11.04 -18.21 13.05
CA PRO A 224 -11.26 -18.71 11.67
C PRO A 224 -10.54 -17.89 10.58
N THR A 225 -10.41 -16.57 10.78
CA THR A 225 -9.69 -15.68 9.85
C THR A 225 -8.17 -15.83 9.91
N LYS A 226 -7.64 -16.54 10.94
CA LYS A 226 -6.19 -16.72 11.16
C LYS A 226 -5.37 -15.43 11.24
N MET A 227 -6.03 -14.31 11.50
CA MET A 227 -5.36 -13.00 11.68
C MET A 227 -4.95 -12.75 13.13
N GLU A 228 -5.44 -13.53 14.06
CA GLU A 228 -5.09 -13.48 15.48
C GLU A 228 -4.24 -14.70 15.81
N LEU A 229 -3.13 -14.45 16.50
CA LEU A 229 -2.22 -15.48 16.99
C LEU A 229 -2.13 -15.37 18.50
N ARG A 230 -1.95 -16.49 19.17
CA ARG A 230 -1.62 -16.55 20.57
C ARG A 230 -0.15 -16.95 20.74
N PHE A 231 0.60 -16.10 21.41
CA PHE A 231 1.99 -16.37 21.76
C PHE A 231 2.05 -17.09 23.10
N SER A 232 2.91 -18.08 23.23
CA SER A 232 3.14 -18.76 24.51
C SER A 232 3.73 -17.78 25.52
N ASP A 233 4.68 -16.94 25.08
CA ASP A 233 5.24 -15.84 25.86
C ASP A 233 5.03 -14.51 25.14
N GLY A 234 3.91 -13.86 25.47
CA GLY A 234 3.57 -12.55 24.89
C GLY A 234 4.44 -11.41 25.38
N GLU A 235 5.00 -11.50 26.59
CA GLU A 235 5.88 -10.50 27.16
C GLU A 235 7.26 -10.52 26.48
N TYR A 236 7.76 -11.70 26.21
CA TYR A 236 8.99 -11.86 25.44
C TYR A 236 8.87 -11.25 24.04
N VAL A 237 7.79 -11.56 23.30
CA VAL A 237 7.54 -10.98 21.96
C VAL A 237 7.42 -9.46 22.03
N PHE A 238 6.75 -8.92 23.04
CA PHE A 238 6.63 -7.50 23.27
C PHE A 238 8.01 -6.85 23.46
N ASN A 239 8.82 -7.37 24.40
CA ASN A 239 10.12 -6.81 24.75
C ASN A 239 11.10 -6.87 23.55
N ARG A 240 11.15 -8.00 22.83
CA ARG A 240 12.02 -8.13 21.63
C ARG A 240 11.58 -7.22 20.49
N THR A 241 10.28 -7.05 20.30
CA THR A 241 9.75 -6.10 19.29
C THR A 241 10.07 -4.64 19.67
N LEU A 242 9.89 -4.29 20.94
CA LEU A 242 10.22 -2.97 21.47
C LEU A 242 11.70 -2.64 21.27
N GLU A 243 12.59 -3.57 21.60
CA GLU A 243 14.03 -3.44 21.46
C GLU A 243 14.46 -3.28 20.00
N ALA A 244 14.02 -4.18 19.10
CA ALA A 244 14.35 -4.12 17.68
C ALA A 244 13.93 -2.80 17.01
N VAL A 245 12.71 -2.33 17.31
CA VAL A 245 12.20 -1.06 16.78
C VAL A 245 12.91 0.13 17.41
N GLY A 246 13.18 0.08 18.74
CA GLY A 246 13.91 1.12 19.46
C GLY A 246 15.33 1.30 18.94
N GLU A 247 16.06 0.22 18.71
CA GLU A 247 17.41 0.26 18.13
C GLU A 247 17.41 0.86 16.72
N ALA A 248 16.47 0.46 15.87
CA ALA A 248 16.35 1.01 14.52
C ALA A 248 16.04 2.53 14.51
N LEU A 249 15.33 3.03 15.54
CA LEU A 249 15.05 4.45 15.71
C LEU A 249 16.25 5.21 16.28
N ALA A 250 17.02 4.59 17.19
CA ALA A 250 18.13 5.25 17.86
C ALA A 250 19.35 5.46 16.95
N HIS A 251 19.58 4.58 15.98
CA HIS A 251 20.80 4.57 15.17
C HIS A 251 20.77 5.44 13.91
N LYS A 252 19.68 6.16 13.62
CA LYS A 252 19.58 6.97 12.40
C LYS A 252 19.04 8.36 12.69
N GLU A 253 19.60 9.36 12.00
CA GLU A 253 19.10 10.74 12.01
C GLU A 253 17.63 10.75 11.58
N LEU A 254 16.74 10.95 12.55
CA LEU A 254 15.28 10.97 12.33
C LEU A 254 14.80 12.31 11.75
N ILE A 255 15.66 13.35 11.85
CA ILE A 255 15.39 14.67 11.29
C ILE A 255 15.68 14.61 9.79
N PRO A 256 14.71 14.94 8.91
CA PRO A 256 15.01 15.12 7.50
C PRO A 256 16.06 16.23 7.42
N GLN A 257 17.27 15.92 6.99
CA GLN A 257 18.15 16.97 6.51
C GLN A 257 17.41 17.59 5.31
N VAL A 258 16.81 18.74 5.58
CA VAL A 258 16.31 19.59 4.51
C VAL A 258 17.54 19.99 3.73
N THR A 259 17.82 19.32 2.64
CA THR A 259 18.83 19.71 1.67
C THR A 259 18.35 21.00 0.97
N LEU A 260 18.23 22.06 1.78
CA LEU A 260 18.08 23.44 1.28
C LEU A 260 19.27 23.78 0.37
N ASP A 261 20.42 23.12 0.59
CA ASP A 261 21.64 23.37 -0.16
C ASP A 261 21.60 22.91 -1.62
N GLU A 262 20.98 21.77 -1.96
CA GLU A 262 20.94 21.34 -3.37
C GLU A 262 19.93 22.13 -4.20
N ALA A 263 18.76 22.42 -3.65
CA ALA A 263 17.79 23.26 -4.34
C ALA A 263 18.24 24.73 -4.42
N ALA A 264 18.94 25.23 -3.39
CA ALA A 264 19.54 26.56 -3.38
C ALA A 264 20.75 26.63 -4.31
N LYS A 265 21.63 25.64 -4.32
CA LYS A 265 22.75 25.53 -5.27
C LYS A 265 22.27 25.45 -6.72
N LYS A 266 21.26 24.62 -6.99
CA LYS A 266 20.68 24.51 -8.34
C LYS A 266 20.02 25.81 -8.79
N ARG A 267 19.29 26.53 -7.90
CA ARG A 267 18.73 27.86 -8.18
C ARG A 267 19.83 28.92 -8.39
N GLN A 268 20.92 28.85 -7.65
CA GLN A 268 22.08 29.76 -7.83
C GLN A 268 22.84 29.46 -9.12
N GLU A 269 23.02 28.20 -9.48
CA GLU A 269 23.64 27.80 -10.76
C GLU A 269 22.76 28.18 -11.96
N ASP A 270 21.45 27.94 -11.89
CA ASP A 270 20.51 28.36 -12.93
C ASP A 270 20.42 29.91 -13.04
N ALA A 271 20.46 30.61 -11.92
CA ALA A 271 20.51 32.08 -11.91
C ALA A 271 21.85 32.62 -12.45
N LYS A 272 22.97 31.94 -12.20
CA LYS A 272 24.29 32.27 -12.72
C LYS A 272 24.37 32.03 -14.21
N LYS A 273 23.86 30.90 -14.73
CA LYS A 273 23.72 30.62 -16.15
C LYS A 273 22.86 31.65 -16.88
N ARG A 274 21.70 32.02 -16.30
CA ARG A 274 20.84 33.06 -16.86
C ARG A 274 21.48 34.47 -16.84
N ARG A 275 22.38 34.73 -15.90
CA ARG A 275 23.17 35.98 -15.86
C ARG A 275 24.27 35.98 -16.89
N GLU A 276 24.96 34.86 -17.12
CA GLU A 276 25.98 34.69 -18.15
C GLU A 276 25.37 34.74 -19.55
N GLU A 277 24.18 34.19 -19.77
CA GLU A 277 23.42 34.28 -21.02
C GLU A 277 22.85 35.70 -21.29
N ARG A 278 22.71 36.56 -20.25
CA ARG A 278 22.24 37.93 -20.33
C ARG A 278 23.35 38.97 -20.40
N GLN A 279 24.64 38.58 -20.44
CA GLN A 279 25.69 39.52 -20.76
C GLN A 279 25.45 40.04 -22.19
N PRO A 280 25.30 41.36 -22.38
CA PRO A 280 25.13 41.88 -23.74
C PRO A 280 26.33 41.49 -24.55
N ARG A 281 26.10 40.76 -25.62
CA ARG A 281 27.11 40.50 -26.64
C ARG A 281 27.70 41.86 -26.98
N GLN A 282 29.04 41.99 -26.94
CA GLN A 282 29.70 43.17 -27.45
C GLN A 282 29.26 43.30 -28.93
N PRO A 283 28.74 44.48 -29.32
CA PRO A 283 28.28 44.64 -30.69
C PRO A 283 29.43 44.38 -31.64
N GLU A 284 29.20 43.61 -32.67
CA GLU A 284 30.20 43.33 -33.67
C GLU A 284 30.63 44.64 -34.38
N PRO A 285 31.86 44.74 -34.88
CA PRO A 285 32.38 45.99 -35.48
C PRO A 285 31.49 46.57 -36.61
N PHE A 286 30.64 45.77 -37.17
CA PHE A 286 29.66 46.15 -38.19
C PHE A 286 28.40 46.87 -37.61
N GLU A 287 27.98 46.53 -36.40
CA GLU A 287 26.85 47.18 -35.72
C GLU A 287 27.22 48.55 -35.15
N ILE A 288 28.48 48.71 -34.70
CA ILE A 288 29.03 50.00 -34.24
C ILE A 288 29.04 51.00 -35.41
N ARG A 289 29.34 50.54 -36.62
CA ARG A 289 29.33 51.41 -37.85
C ARG A 289 27.92 51.84 -38.25
N ARG A 290 26.90 51.04 -37.99
CA ARG A 290 25.49 51.35 -38.26
C ARG A 290 24.89 52.34 -37.26
N GLN A 291 25.25 52.23 -36.00
CA GLN A 291 24.81 53.18 -34.97
C GLN A 291 25.47 54.55 -35.13
N SER A 292 26.76 54.64 -35.49
CA SER A 292 27.44 55.90 -35.78
C SER A 292 26.91 56.62 -37.04
N SER A 293 26.33 55.88 -37.99
CA SER A 293 25.71 56.49 -39.18
C SER A 293 24.27 56.98 -38.97
N LEU A 294 23.59 56.46 -37.92
CA LEU A 294 22.25 56.95 -37.53
C LEU A 294 22.31 58.18 -36.63
N ASP A 295 23.34 58.31 -35.79
CA ASP A 295 23.57 59.49 -34.95
C ASP A 295 24.06 60.73 -35.72
N ALA A 296 24.70 60.55 -36.87
CA ALA A 296 25.17 61.63 -37.75
C ALA A 296 24.04 62.27 -38.60
N GLY A 297 22.86 61.63 -38.65
CA GLY A 297 21.72 62.13 -39.46
C GLY A 297 20.71 63.04 -38.73
N ASN A 298 20.88 63.24 -37.40
CA ASN A 298 19.84 63.88 -36.61
C ASN A 298 20.27 65.26 -36.00
N LEU A 299 21.21 65.94 -36.60
CA LEU A 299 21.65 67.30 -36.26
C LEU A 299 21.32 68.30 -37.36
N SER A 300 20.04 68.47 -37.71
CA SER A 300 19.61 69.71 -38.38
C SER A 300 18.08 69.78 -38.38
N SER A 301 17.59 70.77 -37.70
CA SER A 301 16.31 71.53 -37.67
C SER A 301 15.53 71.34 -36.37
N GLY A 302 15.55 72.30 -35.55
CA GLY A 302 15.05 73.61 -35.56
C GLY A 302 13.69 73.67 -34.90
N ASN A 303 13.73 74.02 -33.59
CA ASN A 303 12.88 75.03 -32.93
C ASN A 303 11.35 75.05 -33.20
N ARG A 304 10.54 74.82 -32.16
CA ARG A 304 9.51 75.72 -31.63
C ARG A 304 8.45 75.06 -30.76
N SER A 305 8.45 75.52 -29.54
CA SER A 305 7.32 76.05 -28.75
C SER A 305 6.15 75.12 -28.39
N SER A 306 6.02 75.03 -27.08
CA SER A 306 4.87 75.37 -26.21
C SER A 306 3.70 74.39 -26.05
N SER A 307 3.47 74.15 -24.81
CA SER A 307 2.20 74.21 -24.03
C SER A 307 1.49 72.89 -23.73
N SER A 308 1.49 72.68 -22.45
CA SER A 308 0.30 72.38 -21.58
C SER A 308 -0.59 71.18 -21.89
N GLY A 309 -0.81 70.38 -20.91
CA GLY A 309 -2.15 69.87 -20.67
C GLY A 309 -2.30 68.43 -20.27
N SER A 310 -2.51 68.25 -19.01
CA SER A 310 -3.50 67.33 -18.43
C SER A 310 -3.43 65.81 -18.67
N ASN A 311 -3.29 65.14 -17.57
CA ASN A 311 -3.75 63.76 -17.36
C ASN A 311 -5.24 63.57 -17.78
N PRO A 312 -5.59 62.38 -18.21
CA PRO A 312 -6.71 61.72 -17.52
C PRO A 312 -6.44 60.30 -17.09
N VAL A 313 -6.93 60.06 -15.91
CA VAL A 313 -7.37 58.77 -15.32
C VAL A 313 -8.21 58.00 -16.34
N PHE A 314 -7.93 56.69 -16.47
CA PHE A 314 -8.94 55.75 -16.95
C PHE A 314 -8.95 54.46 -16.13
N GLN A 315 -10.19 54.12 -15.79
CA GLN A 315 -10.71 53.05 -15.00
C GLN A 315 -10.47 51.67 -15.61
N GLU A 316 -10.55 50.70 -14.68
CA GLU A 316 -10.77 49.29 -14.89
C GLU A 316 -11.84 48.96 -15.92
N THR A 317 -11.59 47.94 -16.74
CA THR A 317 -12.61 46.99 -17.14
C THR A 317 -12.05 45.60 -17.22
N ALA A 318 -12.82 44.67 -16.65
CA ALA A 318 -12.63 43.27 -16.47
C ALA A 318 -12.65 42.45 -17.78
N SER A 319 -12.21 41.22 -17.63
CA SER A 319 -12.52 39.97 -18.33
C SER A 319 -11.51 39.46 -19.31
N ALA A 320 -10.83 38.39 -18.85
CA ALA A 320 -10.44 37.27 -19.72
C ALA A 320 -10.37 36.01 -18.88
N GLN A 321 -11.31 35.13 -19.13
CA GLN A 321 -11.40 33.75 -18.65
C GLN A 321 -10.14 32.97 -18.99
N ARG A 322 -9.54 32.32 -17.98
CA ARG A 322 -8.63 31.22 -18.18
C ARG A 322 -9.28 29.95 -17.61
N SER A 323 -9.61 29.06 -18.49
CA SER A 323 -10.02 27.70 -18.26
C SER A 323 -8.93 26.94 -17.46
N GLY A 324 -9.20 26.74 -16.17
CA GLY A 324 -8.40 25.87 -15.31
C GLY A 324 -8.89 24.43 -15.45
N VAL A 325 -8.02 23.56 -15.87
CA VAL A 325 -8.22 22.10 -15.80
C VAL A 325 -8.13 21.68 -14.34
N SER A 326 -9.27 21.36 -13.75
CA SER A 326 -9.40 20.83 -12.39
C SER A 326 -8.92 19.39 -12.35
N ARG A 327 -7.94 19.11 -11.51
CA ARG A 327 -7.63 17.75 -11.05
C ARG A 327 -8.73 17.32 -10.07
N PRO A 328 -9.27 16.09 -10.17
CA PRO A 328 -10.21 15.61 -9.18
C PRO A 328 -9.46 15.25 -7.88
N SER A 329 -9.78 15.96 -6.80
CA SER A 329 -9.45 15.56 -5.43
C SER A 329 -10.30 14.33 -5.07
N LEU A 330 -9.65 13.22 -4.77
CA LEU A 330 -10.26 12.06 -4.15
C LEU A 330 -10.63 12.42 -2.70
N LEU A 331 -11.88 12.78 -2.48
CA LEU A 331 -12.52 12.80 -1.18
C LEU A 331 -12.67 11.34 -0.72
N CYS A 332 -11.93 10.95 0.33
CA CYS A 332 -12.21 9.75 1.09
C CYS A 332 -13.50 10.00 1.89
N GLU A 333 -14.61 9.42 1.45
CA GLU A 333 -15.80 9.28 2.30
C GLU A 333 -15.48 8.36 3.48
N GLU A 334 -15.75 8.88 4.68
CA GLU A 334 -15.66 8.15 5.93
C GLU A 334 -16.67 6.99 5.94
N ALA A 335 -16.21 5.82 6.31
CA ALA A 335 -17.06 4.65 6.55
C ALA A 335 -18.02 4.94 7.73
N PRO A 336 -19.31 4.55 7.64
CA PRO A 336 -20.27 4.78 8.70
C PRO A 336 -19.88 4.06 9.99
N GLY A 337 -19.81 4.82 11.07
CA GLY A 337 -19.46 4.36 12.41
C GLY A 337 -20.42 3.27 12.91
N TRP A 338 -19.84 2.26 13.52
CA TRP A 338 -20.56 1.25 14.28
C TRP A 338 -21.14 1.90 15.53
N LYS A 339 -22.47 1.96 15.62
CA LYS A 339 -23.17 2.36 16.83
C LYS A 339 -22.98 1.29 17.89
N HIS A 340 -22.50 1.69 19.05
CA HIS A 340 -22.54 0.88 20.27
C HIS A 340 -24.00 0.54 20.57
N VAL A 341 -24.31 -0.75 20.63
CA VAL A 341 -25.57 -1.25 21.17
C VAL A 341 -25.38 -1.40 22.67
N ASP A 342 -26.10 -0.61 23.43
CA ASP A 342 -26.12 -0.69 24.88
C ASP A 342 -26.75 -2.02 25.33
N LYS A 343 -26.16 -2.63 26.36
CA LYS A 343 -26.50 -3.93 26.97
C LYS A 343 -27.88 -4.03 27.61
N LYS A 344 -28.81 -3.10 27.34
CA LYS A 344 -30.12 -3.05 28.00
C LYS A 344 -31.30 -3.63 27.20
N ASP A 345 -31.08 -3.99 25.94
CA ASP A 345 -32.19 -4.43 25.06
C ASP A 345 -32.09 -5.89 24.60
N LEU A 346 -31.69 -6.79 25.51
CA LEU A 346 -31.83 -8.22 25.29
C LEU A 346 -33.08 -8.72 26.02
N PRO A 347 -34.06 -9.33 25.31
CA PRO A 347 -35.21 -9.95 25.98
C PRO A 347 -34.75 -11.17 26.77
N ALA A 348 -35.31 -11.29 27.98
CA ALA A 348 -35.07 -12.39 28.88
C ALA A 348 -35.52 -13.71 28.25
N ASN A 349 -34.62 -14.68 28.26
CA ASN A 349 -34.92 -16.05 27.83
C ASN A 349 -35.68 -16.72 28.98
N GLU A 350 -36.96 -16.97 28.78
CA GLU A 350 -37.78 -17.82 29.66
C GLU A 350 -37.27 -19.26 29.59
N SER A 351 -36.88 -19.75 30.74
CA SER A 351 -36.61 -21.14 31.02
C SER A 351 -37.93 -21.95 30.94
N ALA A 352 -38.00 -22.89 30.01
CA ALA A 352 -39.00 -23.95 30.06
C ALA A 352 -38.36 -25.21 30.67
N GLU A 353 -38.57 -25.37 31.98
CA GLU A 353 -38.61 -26.68 32.63
C GLU A 353 -39.93 -27.38 32.26
N GLY A 354 -39.88 -28.68 32.01
CA GLY A 354 -41.09 -29.48 31.92
C GLY A 354 -40.92 -30.83 31.24
N GLU A 355 -40.62 -31.83 32.10
CA GLU A 355 -41.29 -33.15 32.20
C GLU A 355 -41.31 -34.10 31.00
N LYS A 356 -40.71 -35.14 31.15
CA LYS A 356 -40.86 -36.61 31.21
C LYS A 356 -39.84 -37.38 30.44
#